data_e2520a8933298d806828f77e0251bc09
#
_entry.id   e2520a8933298d806828f77e0251bc09
#
_cell.length_a   1.000
_cell.length_b   1.000
_cell.length_c   1.000
_cell.angle_alpha   90.00
_cell.angle_beta   90.00
_cell.angle_gamma   90.00
#
_symmetry.space_group_name_H-M   'P 1'
#
loop_
_entity.id
_entity.type
_entity.pdbx_description
1 polymer ?
#
loop_
_entity_poly.entity_id
_entity_poly.type
_entity_poly.pdbx_seq_one_letter_code
_entity_poly.pdbx_strand_id
1 'polypeptide(L)' 'MSDLSVNVNRNDIVISKPTSGLSVTYRRTGRVLVALDSMRNDPQGEELMFLVRAWNAAFAKAQSLGWLN' A
#
# COMPACT_ATOMS: atom_id res chain seq x y z
N MET A 1 12.37 12.89 3.18
CA MET A 1 11.94 12.26 1.94
C MET A 1 11.46 10.84 2.19
N SER A 2 10.43 10.46 1.47
CA SER A 2 9.89 9.11 1.60
C SER A 2 10.59 8.19 0.61
N ASP A 3 11.03 7.02 1.07
CA ASP A 3 11.55 5.99 0.18
C ASP A 3 10.44 5.15 -0.43
N LEU A 4 9.20 5.48 -0.13
CA LEU A 4 8.06 4.79 -0.71
C LEU A 4 7.57 5.51 -1.94
N SER A 5 7.16 4.73 -2.93
CA SER A 5 6.57 5.23 -4.15
C SER A 5 5.08 4.90 -4.14
N VAL A 6 4.25 5.87 -4.44
CA VAL A 6 2.79 5.70 -4.44
C VAL A 6 2.29 5.92 -5.85
N ASN A 7 1.64 4.90 -6.41
CA ASN A 7 1.06 4.99 -7.74
C ASN A 7 -0.41 4.60 -7.67
N VAL A 8 -1.26 5.40 -8.31
CA VAL A 8 -2.69 5.13 -8.36
C VAL A 8 -3.04 4.67 -9.76
N ASN A 9 -3.75 3.57 -9.87
CA ASN A 9 -4.12 2.97 -11.13
C ASN A 9 -5.58 2.52 -11.06
N ARG A 10 -6.48 3.32 -11.58
CA ARG A 10 -7.92 3.10 -11.53
C ARG A 10 -8.40 2.92 -10.08
N ASN A 11 -8.71 1.70 -9.67
CA ASN A 11 -9.16 1.40 -8.32
C ASN A 11 -8.07 0.83 -7.43
N ASP A 12 -6.83 0.86 -7.91
CA ASP A 12 -5.70 0.28 -7.20
C ASP A 12 -4.72 1.36 -6.76
N ILE A 13 -4.13 1.16 -5.59
CA ILE A 13 -3.02 1.97 -5.11
C ILE A 13 -1.84 1.03 -4.91
N VAL A 14 -0.76 1.28 -5.63
CA VAL A 14 0.45 0.46 -5.54
C VAL A 14 1.48 1.21 -4.72
N ILE A 15 1.92 0.61 -3.64
CA ILE A 15 2.98 1.16 -2.80
C ILE A 15 4.21 0.29 -2.99
N SER A 16 5.33 0.92 -3.29
CA SER A 16 6.57 0.19 -3.50
C SER A 16 7.73 0.86 -2.80
N LYS A 17 8.74 0.07 -2.50
CA LYS A 17 10.00 0.53 -1.93
C LYS A 17 11.10 0.05 -2.86
N PRO A 18 11.48 0.88 -3.85
CA PRO A 18 12.42 0.45 -4.89
C PRO A 18 13.77 -0.02 -4.35
N THR A 19 14.23 0.57 -3.26
CA THR A 19 15.52 0.20 -2.68
C THR A 19 15.54 -1.24 -2.16
N SER A 20 14.39 -1.79 -1.84
CA SER A 20 14.30 -3.14 -1.28
C SER A 20 13.53 -4.11 -2.19
N GLY A 21 13.00 -3.61 -3.29
CA GLY A 21 12.21 -4.43 -4.20
C GLY A 21 10.87 -4.88 -3.63
N LEU A 22 10.41 -4.26 -2.56
CA LEU A 22 9.13 -4.61 -1.95
C LEU A 22 8.00 -3.82 -2.60
N SER A 23 6.85 -4.44 -2.73
CA SER A 23 5.66 -3.75 -3.24
C SER A 23 4.40 -4.44 -2.74
N VAL A 24 3.32 -3.67 -2.68
CA VAL A 24 2.02 -4.18 -2.30
C VAL A 24 0.97 -3.36 -3.04
N THR A 25 -0.10 -4.03 -3.46
CA THR A 25 -1.20 -3.38 -4.17
C THR A 25 -2.45 -3.44 -3.30
N TYR A 26 -3.09 -2.30 -3.14
CA TYR A 26 -4.37 -2.20 -2.43
C TYR A 26 -5.45 -1.87 -3.42
N ARG A 27 -6.54 -2.62 -3.37
CA ARG A 27 -7.68 -2.39 -4.25
C ARG A 27 -8.83 -1.79 -3.48
N ARG A 28 -9.47 -0.81 -4.09
CA ARG A 28 -10.68 -0.23 -3.54
C ARG A 28 -11.83 -1.21 -3.73
N THR A 29 -12.51 -1.54 -2.64
CA THR A 29 -13.70 -2.38 -2.67
C THR A 29 -14.76 -1.67 -1.83
N GLY A 30 -15.69 -0.98 -2.50
CA GLY A 30 -16.63 -0.12 -1.79
C GLY A 30 -15.89 1.02 -1.12
N ARG A 31 -15.92 1.05 0.21
CA ARG A 31 -15.23 2.07 1.00
C ARG A 31 -14.05 1.50 1.78
N VAL A 32 -13.56 0.35 1.34
CA VAL A 32 -12.50 -0.35 2.05
C VAL A 32 -11.35 -0.62 1.09
N LEU A 33 -10.15 -0.59 1.60
CA LEU A 33 -8.97 -1.01 0.86
C LEU A 33 -8.63 -2.45 1.24
N VAL A 34 -8.37 -3.26 0.23
CA VAL A 34 -8.01 -4.66 0.43
C VAL A 34 -6.65 -4.90 -0.20
N ALA A 35 -5.74 -5.48 0.56
CA ALA A 35 -4.43 -5.83 0.04
C ALA A 35 -4.58 -7.06 -0.86
N LEU A 36 -4.12 -6.92 -2.10
CA LEU A 36 -4.23 -8.00 -3.09
C LEU A 36 -3.04 -8.94 -3.04
N ASP A 37 -1.87 -8.38 -2.75
CA ASP A 37 -0.65 -9.17 -2.76
C ASP A 37 -0.38 -9.73 -1.38
N SER A 38 -0.32 -11.03 -1.31
CA SER A 38 0.10 -11.72 -0.10
C SER A 38 1.59 -11.92 -0.21
N MET A 39 2.38 -11.09 0.46
CA MET A 39 3.81 -11.16 0.33
C MET A 39 4.36 -12.44 0.96
N ARG A 40 4.09 -12.64 2.23
CA ARG A 40 4.49 -13.84 2.95
C ARG A 40 3.53 -14.06 4.08
N ASN A 41 3.43 -15.33 4.52
CA ASN A 41 2.55 -15.66 5.63
C ASN A 41 3.05 -15.08 6.95
N ASP A 42 4.34 -14.82 7.03
CA ASP A 42 4.95 -14.38 8.28
C ASP A 42 6.00 -13.31 8.00
N PRO A 43 5.57 -12.11 7.61
CA PRO A 43 6.52 -11.03 7.33
C PRO A 43 7.24 -10.59 8.59
N GLN A 44 8.53 -10.37 8.47
CA GLN A 44 9.36 -9.96 9.59
C GLN A 44 10.33 -8.86 9.17
N GLY A 45 10.82 -8.14 10.17
CA GLY A 45 11.85 -7.15 9.94
C GLY A 45 11.40 -6.05 8.97
N GLU A 46 12.17 -5.88 7.91
CA GLU A 46 11.92 -4.83 6.94
C GLU A 46 10.58 -4.97 6.25
N GLU A 47 10.17 -6.19 5.95
CA GLU A 47 8.87 -6.42 5.31
C GLU A 47 7.74 -5.94 6.19
N LEU A 48 7.78 -6.26 7.48
CA LEU A 48 6.74 -5.85 8.40
C LEU A 48 6.67 -4.33 8.50
N MET A 49 7.82 -3.69 8.64
CA MET A 49 7.88 -2.23 8.70
C MET A 49 7.37 -1.62 7.40
N PHE A 50 7.73 -2.21 6.27
CA PHE A 50 7.24 -1.74 4.98
C PHE A 50 5.73 -1.83 4.91
N LEU A 51 5.14 -2.94 5.33
CA LEU A 51 3.69 -3.13 5.25
C LEU A 51 2.94 -2.11 6.11
N VAL A 52 3.45 -1.81 7.29
CA VAL A 52 2.83 -0.79 8.14
C VAL A 52 2.86 0.57 7.47
N ARG A 53 4.03 0.95 6.95
CA ARG A 53 4.17 2.24 6.26
C ARG A 53 3.34 2.29 4.98
N ALA A 54 3.31 1.20 4.25
CA ALA A 54 2.54 1.12 3.00
C ALA A 54 1.05 1.26 3.27
N TRP A 55 0.54 0.61 4.30
CA TRP A 55 -0.86 0.73 4.68
C TRP A 55 -1.22 2.18 4.99
N ASN A 56 -0.39 2.83 5.80
CA ASN A 56 -0.63 4.22 6.16
C ASN A 56 -0.60 5.13 4.93
N ALA A 57 0.35 4.91 4.03
CA ALA A 57 0.46 5.71 2.82
C ALA A 57 -0.75 5.48 1.90
N ALA A 58 -1.15 4.21 1.73
CA ALA A 58 -2.29 3.88 0.88
C ALA A 58 -3.59 4.47 1.44
N PHE A 59 -3.76 4.38 2.75
CA PHE A 59 -4.95 4.91 3.41
C PHE A 59 -5.03 6.42 3.24
N ALA A 60 -3.92 7.12 3.47
CA ALA A 60 -3.88 8.57 3.32
C ALA A 60 -4.17 8.97 1.87
N LYS A 61 -3.63 8.23 0.91
CA LYS A 61 -3.89 8.52 -0.50
C LYS A 61 -5.35 8.29 -0.85
N ALA A 62 -5.93 7.21 -0.36
CA ALA A 62 -7.33 6.90 -0.62
C ALA A 62 -8.25 7.98 -0.03
N GLN A 63 -7.93 8.49 1.15
CA GLN A 63 -8.68 9.60 1.73
C GLN A 63 -8.57 10.85 0.87
N SER A 64 -7.38 11.12 0.38
CA SER A 64 -7.12 12.27 -0.49
C SER A 64 -7.94 12.18 -1.77
N LEU A 65 -8.17 10.97 -2.26
CA LEU A 65 -8.96 10.74 -3.48
C LEU A 65 -10.47 10.66 -3.21
N GLY A 66 -10.87 10.69 -1.96
CA GLY A 66 -12.28 10.58 -1.59
C GLY A 66 -12.81 9.16 -1.65
N TRP A 67 -11.93 8.17 -1.68
CA TRP A 67 -12.35 6.78 -1.82
C TRP A 67 -12.99 6.21 -0.56
N LEU A 68 -12.65 6.74 0.60
CA LEU A 68 -13.09 6.21 1.88
C LEU A 68 -14.24 6.99 2.50
N ASN A 69 -14.76 7.95 1.79
CA ASN A 69 -15.89 8.76 2.27
C ASN A 69 -17.22 8.18 1.88
#